data_9c7cccb4e7efc337557e4dad279343f2
#
_entry.id   9c7cccb4e7efc337557e4dad279343f2
#
_cell.length_a   1.000
_cell.length_b   1.000
_cell.length_c   1.000
_cell.angle_alpha   90.00
_cell.angle_beta   90.00
_cell.angle_gamma   90.00
#
_symmetry.space_group_name_H-M   'P 1'
#
loop_
_entity.id
_entity.type
_entity.pdbx_description
1 polymer ?
#
loop_
_entity_poly.entity_id
_entity_poly.type
_entity_poly.pdbx_seq_one_letter_code
_entity_poly.pdbx_strand_id
1 'polypeptide(L)'
;QEFIDGIQNDYLSEVVSHYPNRFFVCGMCEFRKPGFLEQAKELIAKGFKAIKIPAQRLLLKEGRVMLNNEEMMQMFHSMEERNVMLSIDLADGATQVPEMEEIIQECPRLKIAVGHFGMVTRPDWKEQIRLARHPNVMIESGGITWLFNDEFYPFKGAVKAIREAADLVGMEKLMWGSDYPRTITAITYKMSYDFVVKSSELTEEDKRLFLGENAQNFYGFTDLPVLPYIKNMSE
;
A
#
# COMPACT_ATOMS: atom_id res chain seq x y z
N GLN A 1 -11.54 2.01 3.04
CA GLN A 1 -13.00 2.27 3.11
C GLN A 1 -13.44 2.88 4.44
N GLU A 2 -12.51 3.03 5.34
CA GLU A 2 -12.67 3.68 6.63
C GLU A 2 -13.43 5.03 6.57
N PHE A 3 -13.31 5.76 5.45
CA PHE A 3 -14.00 7.04 5.24
C PHE A 3 -15.53 6.91 5.15
N ILE A 4 -16.02 5.77 4.71
CA ILE A 4 -17.45 5.53 4.48
C ILE A 4 -18.04 4.75 5.65
N ASP A 5 -17.39 3.66 6.05
CA ASP A 5 -17.95 2.65 6.94
C ASP A 5 -17.25 2.60 8.32
N GLY A 6 -16.23 3.42 8.56
CA GLY A 6 -15.37 3.33 9.74
C GLY A 6 -14.44 2.11 9.72
N ILE A 7 -13.87 1.79 10.88
CA ILE A 7 -12.97 0.64 11.04
C ILE A 7 -13.77 -0.67 10.99
N GLN A 8 -13.41 -1.56 10.07
CA GLN A 8 -14.14 -2.80 9.76
C GLN A 8 -13.33 -4.07 10.11
N ASN A 9 -12.61 -4.06 11.23
CA ASN A 9 -11.72 -5.17 11.59
C ASN A 9 -12.48 -6.52 11.74
N ASP A 10 -13.66 -6.51 12.35
CA ASP A 10 -14.42 -7.74 12.55
C ASP A 10 -14.93 -8.32 11.23
N TYR A 11 -15.43 -7.48 10.33
CA TYR A 11 -15.81 -7.89 8.98
C TYR A 11 -14.63 -8.46 8.18
N LEU A 12 -13.46 -7.82 8.26
CA LEU A 12 -12.24 -8.31 7.59
C LEU A 12 -11.80 -9.67 8.15
N SER A 13 -11.91 -9.87 9.45
CA SER A 13 -11.63 -11.16 10.09
C SER A 13 -12.57 -12.26 9.58
N GLU A 14 -13.86 -11.95 9.44
CA GLU A 14 -14.86 -12.86 8.88
C GLU A 14 -14.54 -13.22 7.43
N VAL A 15 -14.23 -12.22 6.58
CA VAL A 15 -13.86 -12.45 5.18
C VAL A 15 -12.68 -13.40 5.05
N VAL A 16 -11.62 -13.22 5.85
CA VAL A 16 -10.44 -14.10 5.82
C VAL A 16 -10.80 -15.52 6.29
N SER A 17 -11.67 -15.66 7.28
CA SER A 17 -12.10 -17.00 7.75
C SER A 17 -12.81 -17.80 6.67
N HIS A 18 -13.59 -17.15 5.80
CA HIS A 18 -14.27 -17.77 4.67
C HIS A 18 -13.35 -17.99 3.44
N TYR A 19 -12.36 -17.14 3.25
CA TYR A 19 -11.49 -17.13 2.06
C TYR A 19 -10.00 -16.98 2.44
N PRO A 20 -9.41 -17.93 3.17
CA PRO A 20 -8.08 -17.77 3.79
C PRO A 20 -6.93 -17.57 2.79
N ASN A 21 -7.08 -18.06 1.55
CA ASN A 21 -6.04 -17.97 0.51
C ASN A 21 -6.32 -16.88 -0.54
N ARG A 22 -7.32 -16.02 -0.30
CA ARG A 22 -7.75 -15.00 -1.27
C ARG A 22 -7.45 -13.58 -0.84
N PHE A 23 -7.37 -13.35 0.46
CA PHE A 23 -7.25 -12.02 1.03
C PHE A 23 -6.09 -11.94 2.02
N PHE A 24 -5.32 -10.87 1.88
CA PHE A 24 -4.38 -10.41 2.90
C PHE A 24 -4.95 -9.12 3.47
N VAL A 25 -5.34 -9.13 4.73
CA VAL A 25 -6.07 -8.01 5.32
C VAL A 25 -5.22 -7.21 6.30
N CYS A 26 -5.42 -5.89 6.29
CA CYS A 26 -4.81 -4.97 7.23
C CYS A 26 -5.84 -4.57 8.30
N GLY A 27 -5.50 -4.73 9.56
CA GLY A 27 -6.26 -4.16 10.67
C GLY A 27 -5.98 -2.67 10.81
N MET A 28 -6.90 -1.93 11.42
CA MET A 28 -6.74 -0.50 11.71
C MET A 28 -7.03 -0.21 13.17
N CYS A 29 -6.33 0.80 13.70
CA CYS A 29 -6.50 1.33 15.05
C CYS A 29 -6.87 2.82 15.01
N GLU A 30 -7.37 3.33 16.13
CA GLU A 30 -7.64 4.74 16.34
C GLU A 30 -6.36 5.46 16.83
N PHE A 31 -5.36 5.63 15.96
CA PHE A 31 -4.01 6.11 16.30
C PHE A 31 -3.94 7.47 16.99
N ARG A 32 -5.03 8.24 17.01
CA ARG A 32 -5.12 9.51 17.76
C ARG A 32 -5.70 9.34 19.17
N LYS A 33 -6.22 8.17 19.48
CA LYS A 33 -6.85 7.91 20.78
C LYS A 33 -5.88 7.15 21.70
N PRO A 34 -5.91 7.43 23.01
CA PRO A 34 -5.22 6.60 23.97
C PRO A 34 -5.65 5.12 23.83
N GLY A 35 -4.69 4.21 23.99
CA GLY A 35 -4.97 2.77 23.94
C GLY A 35 -4.88 2.15 22.55
N PHE A 36 -4.46 2.89 21.50
CA PHE A 36 -4.27 2.29 20.17
C PHE A 36 -3.22 1.16 20.18
N LEU A 37 -2.23 1.23 21.05
CA LEU A 37 -1.22 0.18 21.21
C LEU A 37 -1.84 -1.15 21.65
N GLU A 38 -2.77 -1.11 22.58
CA GLU A 38 -3.48 -2.32 23.01
C GLU A 38 -4.43 -2.84 21.92
N GLN A 39 -5.11 -1.94 21.18
CA GLN A 39 -5.89 -2.33 20.01
C GLN A 39 -5.03 -3.02 18.96
N ALA A 40 -3.82 -2.52 18.67
CA ALA A 40 -2.88 -3.16 17.75
C ALA A 40 -2.46 -4.55 18.23
N LYS A 41 -2.15 -4.70 19.51
CA LYS A 41 -1.84 -6.02 20.13
C LYS A 41 -3.00 -7.00 20.01
N GLU A 42 -4.23 -6.54 20.23
CA GLU A 42 -5.44 -7.37 20.06
C GLU A 42 -5.62 -7.82 18.60
N LEU A 43 -5.42 -6.93 17.64
CA LEU A 43 -5.49 -7.29 16.21
C LEU A 43 -4.44 -8.33 15.84
N ILE A 44 -3.22 -8.16 16.31
CA ILE A 44 -2.14 -9.13 16.11
C ILE A 44 -2.50 -10.48 16.74
N ALA A 45 -3.05 -10.48 17.95
CA ALA A 45 -3.49 -11.69 18.64
C ALA A 45 -4.66 -12.39 17.92
N LYS A 46 -5.55 -11.62 17.27
CA LYS A 46 -6.62 -12.14 16.39
C LYS A 46 -6.12 -12.69 15.05
N GLY A 47 -4.81 -12.58 14.76
CA GLY A 47 -4.21 -13.14 13.57
C GLY A 47 -4.13 -12.20 12.36
N PHE A 48 -4.34 -10.90 12.54
CA PHE A 48 -4.07 -9.92 11.48
C PHE A 48 -2.59 -9.93 11.13
N LYS A 49 -2.30 -10.00 9.84
CA LYS A 49 -0.94 -10.06 9.30
C LYS A 49 -0.37 -8.70 8.91
N ALA A 50 -1.19 -7.66 8.96
CA ALA A 50 -0.77 -6.28 8.72
C ALA A 50 -1.62 -5.28 9.52
N ILE A 51 -1.00 -4.13 9.82
CA ILE A 51 -1.66 -2.93 10.35
C ILE A 51 -1.57 -1.83 9.29
N LYS A 52 -2.70 -1.17 9.02
CA LYS A 52 -2.77 -0.01 8.11
C LYS A 52 -2.75 1.29 8.91
N ILE A 53 -1.87 2.22 8.52
CA ILE A 53 -1.81 3.57 9.09
C ILE A 53 -2.08 4.61 7.99
N PRO A 54 -3.20 5.33 8.04
CA PRO A 54 -3.43 6.50 7.20
C PRO A 54 -2.65 7.71 7.77
N ALA A 55 -1.33 7.71 7.61
CA ALA A 55 -0.41 8.62 8.31
C ALA A 55 -0.61 10.09 7.93
N GLN A 56 -1.12 10.39 6.72
CA GLN A 56 -1.50 11.74 6.34
C GLN A 56 -2.52 12.37 7.31
N ARG A 57 -3.38 11.56 7.95
CA ARG A 57 -4.35 12.04 8.93
C ARG A 57 -3.72 12.41 10.28
N LEU A 58 -2.54 11.91 10.55
CA LEU A 58 -1.81 12.22 11.78
C LEU A 58 -1.19 13.62 11.75
N LEU A 59 -1.22 14.30 10.60
CA LEU A 59 -0.80 15.71 10.43
C LEU A 59 -1.93 16.73 10.55
N LEU A 60 -3.17 16.33 10.87
CA LEU A 60 -4.31 17.24 10.92
C LEU A 60 -4.19 18.29 12.03
N LYS A 61 -4.99 19.37 11.90
CA LYS A 61 -5.00 20.56 12.77
C LYS A 61 -5.20 20.29 14.27
N GLU A 62 -5.71 19.13 14.63
CA GLU A 62 -5.94 18.68 16.01
C GLU A 62 -4.64 18.34 16.76
N GLY A 63 -3.49 18.61 16.15
CA GLY A 63 -2.16 18.28 16.63
C GLY A 63 -1.49 17.19 15.81
N ARG A 64 -0.20 17.33 15.57
CA ARG A 64 0.61 16.34 14.86
C ARG A 64 0.88 15.15 15.79
N VAL A 65 0.59 13.93 15.32
CA VAL A 65 1.10 12.70 15.92
C VAL A 65 2.32 12.26 15.12
N MET A 66 3.47 12.19 15.77
CA MET A 66 4.72 11.73 15.15
C MET A 66 4.66 10.21 14.96
N LEU A 67 5.07 9.72 13.77
CA LEU A 67 5.11 8.29 13.49
C LEU A 67 6.16 7.54 14.32
N ASN A 68 7.22 8.23 14.71
CA ASN A 68 8.32 7.71 15.53
C ASN A 68 8.18 8.05 17.02
N ASN A 69 6.97 8.38 17.51
CA ASN A 69 6.76 8.52 18.94
C ASN A 69 6.89 7.16 19.67
N GLU A 70 7.07 7.19 20.98
CA GLU A 70 7.36 6.01 21.80
C GLU A 70 6.30 4.90 21.65
N GLU A 71 5.01 5.24 21.68
CA GLU A 71 3.94 4.24 21.55
C GLU A 71 3.90 3.61 20.14
N MET A 72 4.11 4.42 19.09
CA MET A 72 4.22 3.92 17.72
C MET A 72 5.43 3.00 17.57
N MET A 73 6.59 3.38 18.10
CA MET A 73 7.80 2.55 18.04
C MET A 73 7.61 1.23 18.78
N GLN A 74 6.97 1.22 19.95
CA GLN A 74 6.61 -0.03 20.65
C GLN A 74 5.70 -0.93 19.80
N MET A 75 4.75 -0.35 19.07
CA MET A 75 3.90 -1.10 18.14
C MET A 75 4.74 -1.69 17.00
N PHE A 76 5.62 -0.92 16.35
CA PHE A 76 6.45 -1.40 15.25
C PHE A 76 7.41 -2.51 15.66
N HIS A 77 8.04 -2.42 16.81
CA HIS A 77 8.85 -3.51 17.36
C HIS A 77 8.01 -4.78 17.58
N SER A 78 6.82 -4.64 18.16
CA SER A 78 5.92 -5.78 18.34
C SER A 78 5.45 -6.40 17.02
N MET A 79 5.22 -5.57 16.00
CA MET A 79 4.89 -6.02 14.63
C MET A 79 6.07 -6.77 14.01
N GLU A 80 7.28 -6.22 14.09
CA GLU A 80 8.50 -6.86 13.58
C GLU A 80 8.74 -8.24 14.21
N GLU A 81 8.67 -8.34 15.52
CA GLU A 81 8.85 -9.60 16.28
C GLU A 81 7.85 -10.68 15.87
N ARG A 82 6.64 -10.28 15.48
CA ARG A 82 5.54 -11.20 15.12
C ARG A 82 5.34 -11.37 13.63
N ASN A 83 6.23 -10.80 12.78
CA ASN A 83 6.12 -10.78 11.32
C ASN A 83 4.79 -10.18 10.83
N VAL A 84 4.29 -9.15 11.51
CA VAL A 84 3.14 -8.36 11.08
C VAL A 84 3.64 -7.18 10.24
N MET A 85 3.07 -6.98 9.07
CA MET A 85 3.50 -5.95 8.11
C MET A 85 2.89 -4.59 8.43
N LEU A 86 3.58 -3.53 8.02
CA LEU A 86 3.06 -2.18 8.01
C LEU A 86 2.59 -1.81 6.60
N SER A 87 1.32 -1.39 6.46
CA SER A 87 0.82 -0.67 5.29
C SER A 87 0.59 0.78 5.69
N ILE A 88 1.18 1.74 4.97
CA ILE A 88 1.14 3.13 5.39
C ILE A 88 0.92 4.08 4.22
N ASP A 89 0.02 5.06 4.40
CA ASP A 89 -0.18 6.16 3.46
C ASP A 89 0.39 7.44 4.06
N LEU A 90 1.50 7.90 3.51
CA LEU A 90 2.15 9.13 3.95
C LEU A 90 1.42 10.37 3.41
N ALA A 91 1.62 11.50 4.08
CA ALA A 91 1.19 12.79 3.57
C ALA A 91 1.99 13.18 2.32
N ASP A 92 1.45 14.13 1.55
CA ASP A 92 2.11 14.65 0.35
C ASP A 92 3.55 15.13 0.67
N GLY A 93 4.47 14.84 -0.23
CA GLY A 93 5.84 15.28 -0.15
C GLY A 93 6.71 14.52 0.87
N ALA A 94 7.72 15.19 1.40
CA ALA A 94 8.77 14.58 2.23
C ALA A 94 8.55 14.71 3.74
N THR A 95 7.43 15.30 4.20
CA THR A 95 7.24 15.71 5.60
C THR A 95 7.39 14.56 6.61
N GLN A 96 6.94 13.35 6.26
CA GLN A 96 6.99 12.16 7.12
C GLN A 96 8.14 11.20 6.74
N VAL A 97 8.92 11.52 5.71
CA VAL A 97 10.05 10.68 5.28
C VAL A 97 11.12 10.52 6.36
N PRO A 98 11.54 11.57 7.08
CA PRO A 98 12.52 11.40 8.16
C PRO A 98 12.06 10.48 9.28
N GLU A 99 10.76 10.54 9.65
CA GLU A 99 10.17 9.63 10.64
C GLU A 99 10.18 8.18 10.14
N MET A 100 9.90 7.97 8.86
CA MET A 100 9.95 6.64 8.24
C MET A 100 11.36 6.08 8.17
N GLU A 101 12.37 6.89 7.86
CA GLU A 101 13.78 6.48 7.86
C GLU A 101 14.20 5.97 9.24
N GLU A 102 13.82 6.67 10.32
CA GLU A 102 14.09 6.24 11.68
C GLU A 102 13.38 4.90 11.99
N ILE A 103 12.10 4.76 11.66
CA ILE A 103 11.35 3.52 11.87
C ILE A 103 11.99 2.35 11.12
N ILE A 104 12.41 2.56 9.87
CA ILE A 104 13.05 1.53 9.04
C ILE A 104 14.39 1.10 9.62
N GLN A 105 15.17 2.04 10.16
CA GLN A 105 16.46 1.76 10.79
C GLN A 105 16.31 0.99 12.10
N GLU A 106 15.33 1.36 12.92
CA GLU A 106 15.05 0.71 14.21
C GLU A 106 14.36 -0.66 14.05
N CYS A 107 13.58 -0.84 12.97
CA CYS A 107 12.85 -2.07 12.67
C CYS A 107 13.23 -2.63 11.29
N PRO A 108 14.48 -3.10 11.07
CA PRO A 108 14.98 -3.44 9.74
C PRO A 108 14.35 -4.70 9.11
N ARG A 109 13.65 -5.52 9.91
CA ARG A 109 12.92 -6.70 9.42
C ARG A 109 11.43 -6.44 9.23
N LEU A 110 10.91 -5.30 9.70
CA LEU A 110 9.51 -4.92 9.52
C LEU A 110 9.23 -4.72 8.02
N LYS A 111 8.41 -5.56 7.43
CA LYS A 111 7.97 -5.38 6.04
C LYS A 111 7.03 -4.19 5.94
N ILE A 112 7.31 -3.25 5.05
CA ILE A 112 6.58 -1.99 4.90
C ILE A 112 6.11 -1.82 3.46
N ALA A 113 4.81 -1.59 3.27
CA ALA A 113 4.23 -1.13 2.01
C ALA A 113 3.82 0.34 2.13
N VAL A 114 4.49 1.22 1.38
CA VAL A 114 4.14 2.65 1.27
C VAL A 114 3.15 2.81 0.13
N GLY A 115 1.93 3.24 0.45
CA GLY A 115 0.82 3.37 -0.48
C GLY A 115 0.82 4.63 -1.33
N HIS A 116 -0.10 4.67 -2.30
CA HIS A 116 -0.42 5.81 -3.16
C HIS A 116 0.74 6.39 -3.97
N PHE A 117 1.79 5.58 -4.22
CA PHE A 117 2.92 5.95 -5.09
C PHE A 117 3.55 7.31 -4.76
N GLY A 118 3.70 7.60 -3.47
CA GLY A 118 4.24 8.86 -2.98
C GLY A 118 3.43 10.09 -3.37
N MET A 119 2.15 9.93 -3.77
CA MET A 119 1.32 11.00 -4.31
C MET A 119 1.99 11.69 -5.51
N VAL A 120 2.34 10.94 -6.53
CA VAL A 120 3.26 11.25 -7.64
C VAL A 120 3.01 12.56 -8.41
N THR A 121 1.83 13.15 -8.34
CA THR A 121 1.55 14.48 -8.91
C THR A 121 1.85 15.64 -7.96
N ARG A 122 2.36 15.35 -6.76
CA ARG A 122 2.73 16.33 -5.75
C ARG A 122 4.25 16.56 -5.71
N PRO A 123 4.70 17.74 -5.24
CA PRO A 123 6.14 17.97 -5.03
C PRO A 123 6.77 16.91 -4.12
N ASP A 124 8.04 16.63 -4.33
CA ASP A 124 8.88 15.76 -3.50
C ASP A 124 8.40 14.29 -3.37
N TRP A 125 7.50 13.82 -4.24
CA TRP A 125 7.00 12.44 -4.23
C TRP A 125 8.13 11.39 -4.32
N LYS A 126 9.24 11.72 -4.99
CA LYS A 126 10.39 10.84 -5.16
C LYS A 126 11.09 10.53 -3.84
N GLU A 127 10.96 11.39 -2.83
CA GLU A 127 11.53 11.12 -1.50
C GLU A 127 10.83 9.93 -0.85
N GLN A 128 9.52 9.80 -1.03
CA GLN A 128 8.80 8.61 -0.55
C GLN A 128 9.18 7.35 -1.34
N ILE A 129 9.37 7.45 -2.67
CA ILE A 129 9.83 6.31 -3.47
C ILE A 129 11.19 5.81 -3.00
N ARG A 130 12.11 6.73 -2.64
CA ARG A 130 13.45 6.38 -2.16
C ARG A 130 13.48 5.55 -0.89
N LEU A 131 12.42 5.55 -0.09
CA LEU A 131 12.28 4.63 1.05
C LEU A 131 12.40 3.15 0.64
N ALA A 132 12.00 2.80 -0.59
CA ALA A 132 12.13 1.44 -1.10
C ALA A 132 13.57 1.03 -1.46
N ARG A 133 14.57 1.89 -1.29
CA ARG A 133 15.98 1.48 -1.30
C ARG A 133 16.33 0.56 -0.13
N HIS A 134 15.56 0.62 0.95
CA HIS A 134 15.66 -0.34 2.03
C HIS A 134 15.05 -1.69 1.61
N PRO A 135 15.70 -2.81 1.96
CA PRO A 135 15.30 -4.13 1.46
C PRO A 135 13.89 -4.55 1.90
N ASN A 136 13.43 -4.07 3.05
CA ASN A 136 12.14 -4.40 3.68
C ASN A 136 10.98 -3.48 3.26
N VAL A 137 11.22 -2.52 2.35
CA VAL A 137 10.22 -1.54 1.92
C VAL A 137 9.82 -1.77 0.47
N MET A 138 8.52 -1.69 0.18
CA MET A 138 7.90 -1.71 -1.15
C MET A 138 7.01 -0.48 -1.34
N ILE A 139 6.83 -0.06 -2.59
CA ILE A 139 5.91 1.01 -2.97
C ILE A 139 4.68 0.40 -3.63
N GLU A 140 3.51 0.77 -3.16
CA GLU A 140 2.23 0.31 -3.70
C GLU A 140 1.54 1.47 -4.42
N SER A 141 1.05 1.20 -5.65
CA SER A 141 0.57 2.26 -6.54
C SER A 141 -0.84 2.75 -6.25
N GLY A 142 -1.53 2.19 -5.26
CA GLY A 142 -2.91 2.43 -4.89
C GLY A 142 -3.61 3.59 -5.61
N GLY A 143 -4.34 3.28 -6.68
CA GLY A 143 -5.10 4.31 -7.40
C GLY A 143 -4.27 5.32 -8.18
N ILE A 144 -3.07 4.99 -8.64
CA ILE A 144 -2.22 5.92 -9.43
C ILE A 144 -3.00 6.61 -10.55
N THR A 145 -3.99 5.94 -11.15
CA THR A 145 -4.80 6.49 -12.24
C THR A 145 -5.62 7.72 -11.84
N TRP A 146 -6.13 7.79 -10.59
CA TRP A 146 -6.89 8.98 -10.18
C TRP A 146 -5.99 10.21 -9.96
N LEU A 147 -4.70 10.03 -9.74
CA LEU A 147 -3.72 11.13 -9.71
C LEU A 147 -3.49 11.74 -11.10
N PHE A 148 -3.80 11.00 -12.16
CA PHE A 148 -3.66 11.41 -13.56
C PHE A 148 -5.00 11.51 -14.31
N ASN A 149 -6.11 11.72 -13.60
CA ASN A 149 -7.46 11.81 -14.22
C ASN A 149 -7.53 12.86 -15.34
N ASP A 150 -6.79 13.96 -15.24
CA ASP A 150 -6.79 15.04 -16.23
C ASP A 150 -6.15 14.63 -17.57
N GLU A 151 -5.39 13.53 -17.60
CA GLU A 151 -4.73 13.05 -18.81
C GLU A 151 -5.62 12.13 -19.66
N PHE A 152 -6.72 11.65 -19.13
CA PHE A 152 -7.50 10.57 -19.71
C PHE A 152 -6.67 9.27 -19.96
N TYR A 153 -7.41 8.20 -20.31
CA TYR A 153 -6.78 6.95 -20.74
C TYR A 153 -5.94 7.18 -22.02
N PRO A 154 -4.71 6.63 -22.14
CA PRO A 154 -4.09 5.59 -21.30
C PRO A 154 -3.12 6.10 -20.22
N PHE A 155 -3.32 7.25 -19.63
CA PHE A 155 -2.54 7.75 -18.48
C PHE A 155 -1.01 7.73 -18.70
N LYS A 156 -0.53 8.41 -19.73
CA LYS A 156 0.90 8.41 -20.10
C LYS A 156 1.81 8.93 -18.98
N GLY A 157 1.34 9.92 -18.22
CA GLY A 157 2.06 10.42 -17.06
C GLY A 157 2.21 9.37 -15.97
N ALA A 158 1.20 8.51 -15.77
CA ALA A 158 1.30 7.40 -14.82
C ALA A 158 2.36 6.37 -15.27
N VAL A 159 2.41 6.03 -16.56
CA VAL A 159 3.44 5.12 -17.11
C VAL A 159 4.84 5.73 -16.92
N LYS A 160 5.00 7.02 -17.26
CA LYS A 160 6.26 7.74 -17.05
C LYS A 160 6.68 7.74 -15.59
N ALA A 161 5.76 7.98 -14.67
CA ALA A 161 6.02 7.97 -13.24
C ALA A 161 6.46 6.57 -12.74
N ILE A 162 5.85 5.49 -13.24
CA ILE A 162 6.26 4.11 -12.93
C ILE A 162 7.71 3.88 -13.39
N ARG A 163 8.08 4.32 -14.60
CA ARG A 163 9.46 4.22 -15.08
C ARG A 163 10.43 5.03 -14.23
N GLU A 164 10.10 6.30 -13.94
CA GLU A 164 10.95 7.14 -13.09
C GLU A 164 11.16 6.53 -11.68
N ALA A 165 10.15 5.90 -11.12
CA ALA A 165 10.26 5.19 -9.86
C ALA A 165 11.15 3.93 -9.99
N ALA A 166 10.96 3.16 -11.07
CA ALA A 166 11.79 1.99 -11.34
C ALA A 166 13.27 2.37 -11.54
N ASP A 167 13.56 3.49 -12.19
CA ASP A 167 14.93 4.02 -12.33
C ASP A 167 15.56 4.39 -10.97
N LEU A 168 14.75 4.71 -9.95
CA LEU A 168 15.22 5.08 -8.62
C LEU A 168 15.47 3.88 -7.72
N VAL A 169 14.61 2.86 -7.76
CA VAL A 169 14.59 1.78 -6.77
C VAL A 169 14.50 0.36 -7.35
N GLY A 170 14.32 0.22 -8.66
CA GLY A 170 14.07 -1.04 -9.35
C GLY A 170 12.58 -1.37 -9.48
N MET A 171 12.19 -2.05 -10.57
CA MET A 171 10.80 -2.47 -10.77
C MET A 171 10.36 -3.51 -9.75
N GLU A 172 11.27 -4.30 -9.22
CA GLU A 172 11.03 -5.29 -8.17
C GLU A 172 10.57 -4.69 -6.83
N LYS A 173 10.64 -3.35 -6.69
CA LYS A 173 10.20 -2.61 -5.51
C LYS A 173 8.81 -2.00 -5.65
N LEU A 174 8.19 -2.13 -6.80
CA LEU A 174 6.93 -1.47 -7.15
C LEU A 174 5.81 -2.49 -7.27
N MET A 175 4.67 -2.24 -6.64
CA MET A 175 3.48 -3.09 -6.68
C MET A 175 2.29 -2.31 -7.20
N TRP A 176 1.49 -2.92 -8.07
CA TRP A 176 0.21 -2.36 -8.48
C TRP A 176 -0.84 -2.56 -7.39
N GLY A 177 -1.66 -1.53 -7.17
CA GLY A 177 -2.88 -1.57 -6.37
C GLY A 177 -3.98 -0.74 -7.03
N SER A 178 -5.22 -1.16 -6.90
CA SER A 178 -6.36 -0.52 -7.56
C SER A 178 -6.95 0.68 -6.83
N ASP A 179 -6.76 0.79 -5.52
CA ASP A 179 -7.51 1.68 -4.63
C ASP A 179 -9.05 1.53 -4.83
N TYR A 180 -9.48 0.27 -5.05
CA TYR A 180 -10.92 -0.04 -5.14
C TYR A 180 -11.60 0.17 -3.78
N PRO A 181 -12.80 0.78 -3.69
CA PRO A 181 -13.68 1.18 -4.79
C PRO A 181 -13.48 2.62 -5.29
N ARG A 182 -12.55 3.40 -4.74
CA ARG A 182 -12.35 4.80 -5.15
C ARG A 182 -12.10 4.93 -6.65
N THR A 183 -11.29 4.08 -7.22
CA THR A 183 -10.94 4.10 -8.65
C THR A 183 -12.16 4.01 -9.57
N ILE A 184 -13.17 3.20 -9.23
CA ILE A 184 -14.36 3.05 -10.07
C ILE A 184 -15.31 4.25 -10.05
N THR A 185 -15.05 5.24 -9.23
CA THR A 185 -15.80 6.51 -9.29
C THR A 185 -15.41 7.37 -10.51
N ALA A 186 -14.28 7.08 -11.14
CA ALA A 186 -13.76 7.83 -12.28
C ALA A 186 -13.58 6.96 -13.54
N ILE A 187 -13.15 5.71 -13.38
CA ILE A 187 -12.83 4.77 -14.48
C ILE A 187 -13.31 3.36 -14.15
N THR A 188 -13.33 2.47 -15.16
CA THR A 188 -13.62 1.05 -14.90
C THR A 188 -12.44 0.36 -14.20
N TYR A 189 -12.70 -0.70 -13.46
CA TYR A 189 -11.64 -1.50 -12.84
C TYR A 189 -10.61 -1.98 -13.88
N LYS A 190 -11.06 -2.40 -15.07
CA LYS A 190 -10.17 -2.81 -16.15
C LYS A 190 -9.22 -1.68 -16.56
N MET A 191 -9.70 -0.46 -16.72
CA MET A 191 -8.85 0.68 -17.09
C MET A 191 -7.78 0.98 -16.06
N SER A 192 -7.97 0.61 -14.79
CA SER A 192 -7.00 0.86 -13.71
C SER A 192 -5.69 0.08 -13.86
N TYR A 193 -5.65 -0.98 -14.65
CA TYR A 193 -4.44 -1.78 -14.94
C TYR A 193 -4.15 -1.94 -16.44
N ASP A 194 -5.16 -1.83 -17.29
CA ASP A 194 -5.03 -2.07 -18.74
C ASP A 194 -4.04 -1.10 -19.42
N PHE A 195 -3.88 0.09 -18.88
CA PHE A 195 -2.89 1.07 -19.36
C PHE A 195 -1.45 0.56 -19.18
N VAL A 196 -1.17 -0.21 -18.13
CA VAL A 196 0.13 -0.88 -17.91
C VAL A 196 0.26 -2.05 -18.89
N VAL A 197 -0.75 -2.91 -19.00
CA VAL A 197 -0.76 -4.07 -19.90
C VAL A 197 -0.48 -3.65 -21.35
N LYS A 198 -1.10 -2.57 -21.81
CA LYS A 198 -0.98 -2.07 -23.19
C LYS A 198 0.19 -1.12 -23.45
N SER A 199 0.90 -0.73 -22.39
CA SER A 199 2.04 0.17 -22.56
C SER A 199 3.15 -0.49 -23.37
N SER A 200 3.67 0.24 -24.35
CA SER A 200 4.90 -0.12 -25.07
C SER A 200 6.16 0.37 -24.38
N GLU A 201 6.03 1.18 -23.33
CA GLU A 201 7.15 1.75 -22.59
C GLU A 201 7.63 0.86 -21.42
N LEU A 202 6.88 -0.19 -21.11
CA LEU A 202 7.20 -1.20 -20.10
C LEU A 202 7.46 -2.53 -20.78
N THR A 203 8.52 -3.21 -20.40
CA THR A 203 8.81 -4.57 -20.86
C THR A 203 7.79 -5.57 -20.30
N GLU A 204 7.67 -6.75 -20.91
CA GLU A 204 6.79 -7.80 -20.35
C GLU A 204 7.23 -8.24 -18.94
N GLU A 205 8.52 -8.17 -18.66
CA GLU A 205 9.05 -8.42 -17.32
C GLU A 205 8.60 -7.33 -16.33
N ASP A 206 8.69 -6.05 -16.68
CA ASP A 206 8.20 -4.95 -15.85
C ASP A 206 6.71 -5.11 -15.52
N LYS A 207 5.92 -5.46 -16.54
CA LYS A 207 4.47 -5.68 -16.37
C LYS A 207 4.17 -6.84 -15.43
N ARG A 208 4.89 -7.96 -15.58
CA ARG A 208 4.73 -9.15 -14.75
C ARG A 208 5.05 -8.85 -13.29
N LEU A 209 6.18 -8.18 -13.04
CA LEU A 209 6.60 -7.77 -11.70
C LEU A 209 5.59 -6.81 -11.08
N PHE A 210 5.31 -5.70 -11.75
CA PHE A 210 4.48 -4.62 -11.23
C PHE A 210 3.03 -5.05 -10.99
N LEU A 211 2.41 -5.79 -11.92
CA LEU A 211 0.98 -6.14 -11.85
C LEU A 211 0.64 -7.26 -10.87
N GLY A 212 1.63 -8.06 -10.43
CA GLY A 212 1.27 -9.16 -9.53
C GLY A 212 2.41 -9.82 -8.80
N GLU A 213 3.52 -10.17 -9.45
CA GLU A 213 4.54 -11.01 -8.83
C GLU A 213 5.19 -10.39 -7.61
N ASN A 214 5.49 -9.08 -7.65
CA ASN A 214 6.03 -8.38 -6.50
C ASN A 214 5.08 -8.44 -5.30
N ALA A 215 3.78 -8.20 -5.52
CA ALA A 215 2.78 -8.29 -4.47
C ALA A 215 2.61 -9.73 -3.95
N GLN A 216 2.60 -10.71 -4.85
CA GLN A 216 2.54 -12.13 -4.49
C GLN A 216 3.69 -12.51 -3.55
N ASN A 217 4.92 -12.15 -3.91
CA ASN A 217 6.12 -12.45 -3.13
C ASN A 217 6.14 -11.68 -1.81
N PHE A 218 5.79 -10.39 -1.84
CA PHE A 218 5.81 -9.55 -0.66
C PHE A 218 4.79 -10.00 0.40
N TYR A 219 3.54 -10.26 -0.01
CA TYR A 219 2.48 -10.71 0.89
C TYR A 219 2.50 -12.22 1.16
N GLY A 220 3.33 -12.97 0.45
CA GLY A 220 3.53 -14.41 0.68
C GLY A 220 2.37 -15.28 0.20
N PHE A 221 1.71 -14.92 -0.90
CA PHE A 221 0.72 -15.80 -1.55
C PHE A 221 1.41 -16.93 -2.29
N THR A 222 1.16 -18.18 -1.89
CA THR A 222 1.78 -19.38 -2.50
C THR A 222 0.84 -20.11 -3.43
N ASP A 223 -0.35 -20.45 -3.02
CA ASP A 223 -1.26 -21.31 -3.75
C ASP A 223 -2.46 -20.52 -4.30
N LEU A 224 -2.18 -19.61 -5.24
CA LEU A 224 -3.25 -18.83 -5.86
C LEU A 224 -4.09 -19.73 -6.78
N PRO A 225 -5.41 -19.81 -6.56
CA PRO A 225 -6.26 -20.60 -7.43
C PRO A 225 -6.33 -19.97 -8.82
N VAL A 226 -6.21 -20.79 -9.85
CA VAL A 226 -6.49 -20.37 -11.22
C VAL A 226 -8.00 -20.09 -11.30
N LEU A 227 -8.35 -18.82 -11.51
CA LEU A 227 -9.75 -18.43 -11.67
C LEU A 227 -10.27 -18.95 -13.01
N PRO A 228 -11.50 -19.51 -13.06
CA PRO A 228 -12.09 -19.90 -14.32
C PRO A 228 -12.25 -18.67 -15.22
N TYR A 229 -11.92 -18.85 -16.49
CA TYR A 229 -12.13 -17.83 -17.50
C TYR A 229 -13.63 -17.47 -17.57
N ILE A 230 -13.95 -16.20 -17.36
CA ILE A 230 -15.32 -15.70 -17.49
C ILE A 230 -15.43 -15.02 -18.85
N LYS A 231 -15.98 -15.71 -19.83
CA LYS A 231 -16.06 -15.28 -21.24
C LYS A 231 -16.65 -13.87 -21.42
N ASN A 232 -17.60 -13.49 -20.57
CA ASN A 232 -18.29 -12.18 -20.66
C ASN A 232 -17.43 -10.99 -20.21
N MET A 233 -16.22 -11.23 -19.71
CA MET A 233 -15.31 -10.16 -19.27
C MET A 233 -14.15 -9.91 -20.26
N SER A 234 -14.11 -10.63 -21.37
CA SER A 234 -12.99 -10.62 -22.33
C SER A 234 -13.34 -10.02 -23.70
N GLU A 235 -14.58 -9.62 -23.92
CA GLU A 235 -15.06 -8.99 -25.16
C GLU A 235 -15.20 -7.47 -25.02
#